data_9ff687d5507c769700c6cba1bf75f13c
#
_entry.id   9ff687d5507c769700c6cba1bf75f13c
#
_cell.length_a   1.000
_cell.length_b   1.000
_cell.length_c   1.000
_cell.angle_alpha   90.00
_cell.angle_beta   90.00
_cell.angle_gamma   90.00
#
_symmetry.space_group_name_H-M   'P 1'
#
loop_
_entity.id
_entity.type
_entity.pdbx_description
1 polymer ?
#
loop_
_entity_poly.entity_id
_entity_poly.type
_entity_poly.pdbx_seq_one_letter_code
_entity_poly.pdbx_strand_id
1 'polypeptide(L)' 'MDQDEISLTIEELSEQTQTPVRTVRYYIAEGLLPGPGSRGKGASYTEEHLLRLRLIRRLAERRHGR' A
#
# COMPACT_ATOMS: atom_id res chain seq x y z
N MET A 1 -2.31 13.82 18.57
CA MET A 1 -2.20 13.61 18.36
C MET A 1 -1.77 13.29 17.41
N ASP A 2 -1.55 13.22 17.06
CA ASP A 2 -1.16 13.01 16.24
C ASP A 2 -0.50 12.05 15.91
N GLN A 3 -0.26 11.49 16.36
CA GLN A 3 0.39 10.59 16.26
C GLN A 3 -0.06 9.70 15.43
N ASP A 4 -0.68 9.65 15.12
CA ASP A 4 -1.26 8.79 14.40
C ASP A 4 -0.59 8.71 13.13
N GLU A 5 0.42 9.27 12.86
CA GLU A 5 1.02 9.09 11.76
C GLU A 5 1.71 7.86 11.68
N ILE A 6 1.29 6.82 11.13
CA ILE A 6 1.96 5.57 10.98
C ILE A 6 2.84 5.68 9.81
N SER A 7 4.07 5.32 9.93
CA SER A 7 5.03 5.37 8.88
C SER A 7 5.53 3.98 8.61
N LEU A 8 5.22 3.42 7.51
CA LEU A 8 5.59 2.05 7.19
C LEU A 8 6.56 1.99 6.04
N THR A 9 7.40 0.99 6.03
CA THR A 9 8.26 0.76 4.89
C THR A 9 7.44 -0.04 3.90
N ILE A 10 7.92 -0.17 2.70
CA ILE A 10 7.19 -0.92 1.70
C ILE A 10 7.15 -2.38 2.10
N GLU A 11 8.19 -2.85 2.78
CA GLU A 11 8.20 -4.22 3.25
C GLU A 11 7.13 -4.43 4.32
N GLU A 12 6.99 -3.48 5.21
CA GLU A 12 5.98 -3.59 6.23
C GLU A 12 4.60 -3.53 5.62
N LEU A 13 4.41 -2.66 4.65
CA LEU A 13 3.14 -2.54 3.99
C LEU A 13 2.82 -3.86 3.28
N SER A 14 3.80 -4.43 2.63
CA SER A 14 3.66 -5.66 1.94
C SER A 14 3.24 -6.78 2.89
N GLU A 15 3.89 -6.86 4.02
CA GLU A 15 3.61 -7.87 4.99
C GLU A 15 2.27 -7.70 5.60
N GLN A 16 1.89 -6.53 5.99
CA GLN A 16 0.61 -6.33 6.63
C GLN A 16 -0.57 -6.54 5.69
N THR A 17 -0.36 -6.39 4.41
CA THR A 17 -1.45 -6.58 3.47
C THR A 17 -1.30 -7.88 2.72
N GLN A 18 -0.23 -8.61 3.03
CA GLN A 18 0.02 -9.86 2.35
C GLN A 18 0.05 -9.68 0.86
N THR A 19 0.66 -8.63 0.42
CA THR A 19 0.77 -8.31 -1.00
C THR A 19 2.24 -8.17 -1.32
N PRO A 20 2.78 -8.92 -2.25
CA PRO A 20 4.19 -8.83 -2.57
C PRO A 20 4.62 -7.42 -2.92
N VAL A 21 5.84 -7.08 -2.60
CA VAL A 21 6.35 -5.76 -2.85
C VAL A 21 6.21 -5.39 -4.31
N ARG A 22 6.50 -6.33 -5.21
CA ARG A 22 6.41 -6.01 -6.61
C ARG A 22 4.97 -5.68 -6.99
N THR A 23 4.00 -6.29 -6.35
CA THR A 23 2.61 -6.03 -6.64
C THR A 23 2.22 -4.66 -6.11
N VAL A 24 2.77 -4.27 -4.96
CA VAL A 24 2.52 -2.96 -4.41
C VAL A 24 3.04 -1.92 -5.41
N ARG A 25 4.22 -2.15 -5.94
CA ARG A 25 4.79 -1.21 -6.88
C ARG A 25 3.98 -1.16 -8.17
N TYR A 26 3.46 -2.30 -8.56
CA TYR A 26 2.64 -2.38 -9.76
C TYR A 26 1.39 -1.52 -9.58
N TYR A 27 0.76 -1.59 -8.43
CA TYR A 27 -0.44 -0.79 -8.18
C TYR A 27 -0.12 0.70 -8.17
N ILE A 28 1.04 1.07 -7.68
CA ILE A 28 1.44 2.46 -7.68
C ILE A 28 1.65 2.91 -9.12
N ALA A 29 2.31 2.09 -9.91
CA ALA A 29 2.58 2.43 -11.29
C ALA A 29 1.30 2.56 -12.10
N GLU A 30 0.29 1.78 -11.74
CA GLU A 30 -0.95 1.84 -12.45
C GLU A 30 -1.86 2.96 -11.95
N GLY A 31 -1.45 3.66 -10.96
CA GLY A 31 -2.25 4.74 -10.43
C GLY A 31 -3.34 4.30 -9.51
N LEU A 32 -3.35 3.04 -9.11
CA LEU A 32 -4.37 2.56 -8.22
C LEU A 32 -4.04 2.84 -6.77
N LEU A 33 -2.79 3.00 -6.48
CA LEU A 33 -2.35 3.26 -5.13
C LEU A 33 -1.46 4.49 -5.15
N PRO A 34 -1.64 5.40 -4.25
CA PRO A 34 -0.81 6.60 -4.25
C PRO A 34 0.61 6.25 -3.92
N GLY A 35 1.54 7.00 -4.40
CA GLY A 35 2.93 6.74 -4.10
C GLY A 35 3.27 7.08 -2.67
N PRO A 36 4.49 6.85 -2.29
CA PRO A 36 4.91 7.11 -0.91
C PRO A 36 4.92 8.60 -0.66
N GLY A 37 4.70 8.93 0.55
CA GLY A 37 4.62 10.31 0.89
C GLY A 37 5.87 10.98 1.23
N SER A 38 6.92 10.26 1.45
CA SER A 38 8.08 10.87 1.91
C SER A 38 8.90 11.35 0.83
N ARG A 39 9.65 12.31 1.05
CA ARG A 39 10.44 12.72 0.16
C ARG A 39 11.73 12.67 0.73
N GLY A 40 12.49 12.40 1.08
CA GLY A 40 13.69 12.38 1.73
C GLY A 40 14.23 11.12 1.61
N LYS A 41 14.54 10.50 2.67
CA LYS A 41 15.07 9.33 2.71
C LYS A 41 14.19 8.30 2.67
N GLY A 42 13.91 7.53 2.17
CA GLY A 42 13.11 6.43 2.26
C GLY A 42 11.71 6.71 2.03
N ALA A 43 11.01 5.91 1.36
CA ALA A 43 9.63 6.11 1.17
C ALA A 43 8.87 5.75 2.38
N SER A 44 7.81 6.41 2.65
CA SER A 44 7.01 6.09 3.80
C SER A 44 5.58 5.92 3.37
N TYR A 45 4.93 4.92 3.90
CA TYR A 45 3.56 4.61 3.59
C TYR A 45 2.72 4.74 4.83
N THR A 46 1.48 5.14 4.71
CA THR A 46 0.63 5.42 5.85
C THR A 46 -0.50 4.45 5.94
N GLU A 47 -1.32 4.65 6.94
CA GLU A 47 -2.47 3.81 7.12
C GLU A 47 -3.40 3.91 5.92
N GLU A 48 -3.43 5.04 5.27
CA GLU A 48 -4.24 5.20 4.11
C GLU A 48 -3.79 4.23 3.03
N HIS A 49 -2.50 4.02 2.88
CA HIS A 49 -1.99 3.06 1.93
C HIS A 49 -2.44 1.65 2.29
N LEU A 50 -2.46 1.36 3.59
CA LEU A 50 -2.91 0.06 4.02
C LEU A 50 -4.35 -0.16 3.63
N LEU A 51 -5.19 0.80 3.91
CA LEU A 51 -6.61 0.65 3.63
C LEU A 51 -6.88 0.57 2.14
N ARG A 52 -6.19 1.38 1.38
CA ARG A 52 -6.35 1.35 -0.03
C ARG A 52 -5.91 0.04 -0.62
N LEU A 53 -4.80 -0.47 -0.17
CA LEU A 53 -4.27 -1.71 -0.68
C LEU A 53 -5.20 -2.86 -0.36
N ARG A 54 -5.79 -2.85 0.83
CA ARG A 54 -6.72 -3.89 1.18
C ARG A 54 -7.94 -3.83 0.28
N LEU A 55 -8.39 -2.64 -0.03
CA LEU A 55 -9.53 -2.48 -0.90
C LEU A 55 -9.21 -2.97 -2.29
N ILE A 56 -8.05 -2.63 -2.81
CA ILE A 56 -7.63 -3.05 -4.12
C ILE A 56 -7.60 -4.56 -4.21
N ARG A 57 -7.06 -5.19 -3.17
CA ARG A 57 -6.98 -6.62 -3.16
C ARG A 57 -8.35 -7.26 -3.14
N ARG A 58 -9.27 -6.70 -2.38
CA ARG A 58 -10.57 -7.21 -2.33
C ARG A 58 -11.24 -7.13 -3.67
N LEU A 59 -11.09 -6.04 -4.38
CA LEU A 59 -11.68 -5.89 -5.67
C LEU A 59 -11.04 -6.84 -6.68
N ALA A 60 -9.76 -7.02 -6.59
CA ALA A 60 -9.05 -7.91 -7.47
C ALA A 60 -9.50 -9.35 -7.27
N GLU A 61 -9.70 -9.71 -6.02
CA GLU A 61 -10.12 -11.04 -5.73
C GLU A 61 -11.50 -11.29 -6.29
N ARG A 62 -12.36 -10.32 -6.18
CA ARG A 62 -13.64 -10.48 -6.67
C ARG A 62 -13.65 -10.60 -8.17
N ARG A 63 -12.84 -9.87 -8.82
CA ARG A 63 -12.75 -9.98 -10.18
C ARG A 63 -12.26 -11.26 -10.63
N HIS A 64 -11.34 -11.82 -10.01
CA HIS A 64 -10.81 -13.00 -10.32
C HIS A 64 -11.69 -14.02 -10.08
N GLY A 65 -12.34 -13.91 -9.20
CA GLY A 65 -13.23 -14.76 -8.74
C GLY A 65 -13.59 -15.89 -9.29
N ARG A 66 -13.52 -16.16 -9.82
CA ARG A 66 -13.90 -17.09 -10.26
C ARG A 66 -14.25 -17.66 -9.71
#